data_4d691b56cb371e9151778ba53e261be3
#
_entry.id   4d691b56cb371e9151778ba53e261be3
#
_cell.length_a   1.000
_cell.length_b   1.000
_cell.length_c   1.000
_cell.angle_alpha   90.00
_cell.angle_beta   90.00
_cell.angle_gamma   90.00
#
_symmetry.space_group_name_H-M   'P 1'
#
loop_
_entity.id
_entity.type
_entity.pdbx_description
1 polymer ?
#
loop_
_entity_poly.entity_id
_entity_poly.type
_entity_poly.pdbx_seq_one_letter_code
_entity_poly.pdbx_strand_id
1 'polypeptide(L)'
;MTQYSFFDDNGKPSIGSKINLNDLSGQEFVDNFMKDAPFITNYMVNATGKKKYDFKQKDAQLYPETSTTQYNNRGMNITIDGQKYIASARDIGNYVAGFVVGSHGVTWPAARIGFDFLETKQHNWCPTIEGKPSQFAQYKGYKQGLKHISWSNALKVKLIEFVVLKSLLP
;
A
#
# COMPACT_ATOMS: atom_id res chain seq x y z
N MET A 1 4.60 2.62 9.96
CA MET A 1 6.01 3.03 10.02
C MET A 1 6.27 3.85 11.27
N THR A 2 5.52 3.62 12.27
CA THR A 2 5.61 4.18 13.61
C THR A 2 5.18 3.11 14.60
N GLN A 3 5.26 3.36 15.90
CA GLN A 3 4.69 2.49 16.91
C GLN A 3 3.19 2.16 16.71
N TYR A 4 2.48 2.93 15.89
CA TYR A 4 1.07 2.70 15.55
C TYR A 4 0.87 1.62 14.46
N SER A 5 1.93 1.18 13.80
CA SER A 5 1.85 0.17 12.73
C SER A 5 1.37 -1.20 13.21
N PHE A 6 1.49 -1.46 14.49
CA PHE A 6 1.08 -2.72 15.14
C PHE A 6 -0.31 -2.63 15.79
N PHE A 7 -1.02 -1.54 15.56
CA PHE A 7 -2.40 -1.37 16.01
C PHE A 7 -3.37 -1.65 14.85
N ASP A 8 -4.58 -2.09 15.19
CA ASP A 8 -5.66 -2.20 14.21
C ASP A 8 -6.15 -0.80 13.76
N ASP A 9 -7.08 -0.77 12.82
CA ASP A 9 -7.61 0.49 12.27
C ASP A 9 -8.39 1.31 13.32
N ASN A 10 -8.82 0.68 14.41
CA ASN A 10 -9.46 1.34 15.55
C ASN A 10 -8.45 1.84 16.60
N GLY A 11 -7.16 1.69 16.35
CA GLY A 11 -6.10 2.11 17.26
C GLY A 11 -5.90 1.17 18.46
N LYS A 12 -6.43 -0.07 18.41
CA LYS A 12 -6.18 -1.08 19.42
C LYS A 12 -4.94 -1.89 19.10
N PRO A 13 -4.13 -2.30 20.10
CA PRO A 13 -3.00 -3.19 19.87
C PRO A 13 -3.43 -4.46 19.16
N SER A 14 -2.70 -4.83 18.12
CA SER A 14 -2.91 -6.11 17.42
C SER A 14 -2.30 -7.23 18.25
N ILE A 15 -3.12 -7.93 19.00
CA ILE A 15 -2.69 -8.97 19.92
C ILE A 15 -2.01 -10.10 19.15
N GLY A 16 -0.84 -10.53 19.62
CA GLY A 16 -0.07 -11.62 19.04
C GLY A 16 0.77 -11.27 17.82
N SER A 17 0.77 -10.01 17.39
CA SER A 17 1.69 -9.56 16.33
C SER A 17 3.14 -9.69 16.80
N LYS A 18 3.98 -10.32 15.96
CA LYS A 18 5.40 -10.53 16.25
C LYS A 18 6.24 -9.54 15.47
N ILE A 19 7.29 -9.01 16.11
CA ILE A 19 8.29 -8.19 15.47
C ILE A 19 9.55 -9.04 15.30
N ASN A 20 10.00 -9.20 14.06
CA ASN A 20 11.27 -9.85 13.74
C ASN A 20 12.17 -8.84 13.01
N LEU A 21 13.14 -8.30 13.73
CA LEU A 21 14.07 -7.29 13.20
C LEU A 21 15.05 -7.85 12.17
N ASN A 22 15.16 -9.17 12.08
CA ASN A 22 16.00 -9.86 11.08
C ASN A 22 15.21 -10.30 9.83
N ASP A 23 13.89 -10.05 9.80
CA ASP A 23 13.08 -10.31 8.62
C ASP A 23 13.32 -9.22 7.57
N LEU A 24 13.95 -9.59 6.46
CA LEU A 24 14.25 -8.71 5.33
C LEU A 24 13.20 -8.77 4.21
N SER A 25 12.19 -9.63 4.34
CA SER A 25 11.21 -9.87 3.27
C SER A 25 10.48 -8.59 2.82
N GLY A 26 10.21 -7.68 3.75
CA GLY A 26 9.59 -6.39 3.44
C GLY A 26 10.51 -5.45 2.67
N GLN A 27 11.80 -5.41 3.05
CA GLN A 27 12.80 -4.62 2.32
C GLN A 27 12.97 -5.14 0.90
N GLU A 28 13.18 -6.44 0.75
CA GLU A 28 13.32 -7.08 -0.54
C GLU A 28 12.10 -6.86 -1.45
N PHE A 29 10.91 -6.96 -0.87
CA PHE A 29 9.67 -6.69 -1.62
C PHE A 29 9.62 -5.24 -2.12
N VAL A 30 9.91 -4.25 -1.28
CA VAL A 30 9.91 -2.83 -1.67
C VAL A 30 10.99 -2.55 -2.72
N ASP A 31 12.21 -3.04 -2.52
CA ASP A 31 13.34 -2.80 -3.43
C ASP A 31 13.07 -3.40 -4.82
N ASN A 32 12.55 -4.62 -4.88
CA ASN A 32 12.19 -5.26 -6.13
C ASN A 32 11.01 -4.55 -6.81
N PHE A 33 10.03 -4.13 -6.02
CA PHE A 33 8.88 -3.41 -6.54
C PHE A 33 9.27 -2.04 -7.13
N MET A 34 10.16 -1.31 -6.46
CA MET A 34 10.61 0.01 -6.93
C MET A 34 11.44 -0.08 -8.23
N LYS A 35 12.16 -1.20 -8.45
CA LYS A 35 12.92 -1.42 -9.68
C LYS A 35 12.02 -1.64 -10.90
N ASP A 36 10.91 -2.33 -10.71
CA ASP A 36 9.99 -2.73 -11.80
C ASP A 36 8.53 -2.56 -11.34
N ALA A 37 8.16 -1.32 -11.06
CA ALA A 37 6.80 -1.01 -10.63
C ALA A 37 5.80 -1.21 -11.79
N PRO A 38 4.73 -1.99 -11.58
CA PRO A 38 3.75 -2.23 -12.61
C PRO A 38 2.95 -0.97 -12.93
N PHE A 39 2.33 -0.92 -14.10
CA PHE A 39 1.35 0.12 -14.39
C PHE A 39 0.18 0.03 -13.41
N ILE A 40 -0.38 1.20 -13.04
CA ILE A 40 -1.36 1.35 -11.95
C ILE A 40 -2.54 0.36 -12.05
N THR A 41 -3.10 0.11 -13.24
CA THR A 41 -4.21 -0.83 -13.39
C THR A 41 -3.80 -2.28 -13.11
N ASN A 42 -2.60 -2.69 -13.52
CA ASN A 42 -2.06 -4.02 -13.22
C ASN A 42 -1.81 -4.16 -11.71
N TYR A 43 -1.29 -3.10 -11.07
CA TYR A 43 -1.16 -3.08 -9.62
C TYR A 43 -2.50 -3.28 -8.93
N MET A 44 -3.53 -2.49 -9.27
CA MET A 44 -4.85 -2.55 -8.64
C MET A 44 -5.49 -3.93 -8.70
N VAL A 45 -5.35 -4.64 -9.83
CA VAL A 45 -5.90 -6.00 -10.01
C VAL A 45 -5.15 -7.03 -9.15
N ASN A 46 -3.88 -6.80 -8.82
CA ASN A 46 -3.00 -7.76 -8.17
C ASN A 46 -2.57 -7.37 -6.73
N ALA A 47 -3.10 -6.28 -6.17
CA ALA A 47 -2.72 -5.74 -4.87
C ALA A 47 -3.46 -6.37 -3.68
N THR A 48 -4.48 -7.18 -3.92
CA THR A 48 -5.33 -7.77 -2.88
C THR A 48 -5.64 -9.24 -3.17
N GLY A 49 -6.19 -9.94 -2.19
CA GLY A 49 -6.67 -11.31 -2.36
C GLY A 49 -5.56 -12.33 -2.53
N LYS A 50 -4.44 -12.18 -1.83
CA LYS A 50 -3.26 -13.07 -1.85
C LYS A 50 -2.56 -13.12 -3.22
N LYS A 51 -2.79 -12.12 -4.07
CA LYS A 51 -2.17 -12.02 -5.40
C LYS A 51 -0.75 -11.45 -5.30
N LYS A 52 -0.10 -11.29 -6.47
CA LYS A 52 1.33 -10.97 -6.60
C LYS A 52 1.82 -9.80 -5.74
N TYR A 53 1.02 -8.75 -5.58
CA TYR A 53 1.40 -7.53 -4.87
C TYR A 53 0.75 -7.37 -3.49
N ASP A 54 0.01 -8.38 -3.02
CA ASP A 54 -0.59 -8.40 -1.68
C ASP A 54 0.43 -8.88 -0.64
N PHE A 55 1.39 -8.04 -0.30
CA PHE A 55 2.46 -8.40 0.63
C PHE A 55 1.94 -8.83 2.00
N LYS A 56 0.85 -8.22 2.47
CA LYS A 56 0.31 -8.53 3.80
C LYS A 56 -0.28 -9.94 3.91
N GLN A 57 -0.81 -10.52 2.82
CA GLN A 57 -1.52 -11.80 2.85
C GLN A 57 -0.96 -12.88 1.92
N LYS A 58 -0.02 -12.55 1.04
CA LYS A 58 0.50 -13.47 0.03
C LYS A 58 0.93 -14.81 0.60
N ASP A 59 1.69 -14.78 1.70
CA ASP A 59 2.26 -15.96 2.32
C ASP A 59 1.56 -16.35 3.64
N ALA A 60 0.38 -15.79 3.92
CA ALA A 60 -0.36 -16.07 5.15
C ALA A 60 -0.73 -17.56 5.33
N GLN A 61 -0.81 -18.31 4.23
CA GLN A 61 -1.08 -19.75 4.27
C GLN A 61 0.10 -20.59 4.78
N LEU A 62 1.33 -20.03 4.72
CA LEU A 62 2.53 -20.69 5.23
C LEU A 62 2.61 -20.65 6.77
N TYR A 63 1.73 -19.90 7.40
CA TYR A 63 1.69 -19.69 8.85
C TYR A 63 0.29 -20.00 9.39
N PRO A 64 -0.18 -21.25 9.28
CA PRO A 64 -1.56 -21.63 9.59
C PRO A 64 -1.93 -21.44 11.07
N GLU A 65 -0.97 -21.49 11.98
CA GLU A 65 -1.13 -21.24 13.41
C GLU A 65 -1.26 -19.76 13.76
N THR A 66 -1.03 -18.89 12.81
CA THR A 66 -1.07 -17.44 13.02
C THR A 66 -2.36 -16.88 12.40
N SER A 67 -3.16 -16.17 13.20
CA SER A 67 -4.36 -15.52 12.67
C SER A 67 -4.01 -14.52 11.57
N THR A 68 -4.94 -14.30 10.63
CA THR A 68 -4.75 -13.33 9.54
C THR A 68 -4.36 -11.94 10.08
N THR A 69 -4.99 -11.51 11.18
CA THR A 69 -4.67 -10.22 11.82
C THR A 69 -3.23 -10.18 12.31
N GLN A 70 -2.77 -11.24 13.01
CA GLN A 70 -1.40 -11.33 13.49
C GLN A 70 -0.40 -11.30 12.33
N TYR A 71 -0.70 -12.04 11.26
CA TYR A 71 0.16 -12.08 10.08
C TYR A 71 0.23 -10.73 9.37
N ASN A 72 -0.89 -10.04 9.18
CA ASN A 72 -0.95 -8.72 8.56
C ASN A 72 -0.16 -7.67 9.33
N ASN A 73 -0.06 -7.83 10.64
CA ASN A 73 0.62 -6.90 11.53
C ASN A 73 2.00 -7.39 11.99
N ARG A 74 2.55 -8.47 11.39
CA ARG A 74 3.94 -8.86 11.65
C ARG A 74 4.88 -7.71 11.33
N GLY A 75 5.82 -7.44 12.25
CA GLY A 75 6.73 -6.30 12.15
C GLY A 75 8.13 -6.70 11.71
N MET A 76 8.76 -5.86 10.92
CA MET A 76 10.09 -6.05 10.39
C MET A 76 10.84 -4.74 10.17
N ASN A 77 12.15 -4.81 10.05
CA ASN A 77 12.95 -3.64 9.69
C ASN A 77 12.76 -3.29 8.21
N ILE A 78 12.66 -1.98 7.94
CA ILE A 78 12.70 -1.43 6.59
C ILE A 78 13.50 -0.12 6.59
N THR A 79 14.26 0.12 5.53
CA THR A 79 15.00 1.37 5.32
C THR A 79 14.40 2.12 4.15
N ILE A 80 14.00 3.37 4.37
CA ILE A 80 13.44 4.26 3.36
C ILE A 80 14.18 5.58 3.40
N ASP A 81 14.71 6.02 2.29
CA ASP A 81 15.54 7.25 2.19
C ASP A 81 16.65 7.31 3.26
N GLY A 82 17.30 6.17 3.53
CA GLY A 82 18.37 6.05 4.53
C GLY A 82 17.89 6.03 5.99
N GLN A 83 16.61 6.18 6.24
CA GLN A 83 16.02 6.10 7.58
C GLN A 83 15.49 4.70 7.87
N LYS A 84 15.81 4.17 9.05
CA LYS A 84 15.32 2.86 9.52
C LYS A 84 13.96 3.03 10.20
N TYR A 85 13.06 2.11 9.90
CA TYR A 85 11.73 2.01 10.48
C TYR A 85 11.44 0.57 10.89
N ILE A 86 10.60 0.40 11.89
CA ILE A 86 9.89 -0.85 12.11
C ILE A 86 8.53 -0.69 11.45
N ALA A 87 8.24 -1.53 10.46
CA ALA A 87 7.00 -1.48 9.69
C ALA A 87 6.25 -2.80 9.81
N SER A 88 4.93 -2.73 9.83
CA SER A 88 4.09 -3.93 9.68
C SER A 88 3.99 -4.36 8.21
N ALA A 89 3.63 -5.61 7.98
CA ALA A 89 3.35 -6.09 6.62
C ALA A 89 2.25 -5.25 5.93
N ARG A 90 1.27 -4.76 6.71
CA ARG A 90 0.24 -3.84 6.24
C ARG A 90 0.83 -2.51 5.78
N ASP A 91 1.76 -1.94 6.56
CA ASP A 91 2.40 -0.67 6.18
C ASP A 91 3.20 -0.80 4.90
N ILE A 92 3.89 -1.93 4.72
CA ILE A 92 4.66 -2.20 3.50
C ILE A 92 3.74 -2.25 2.28
N GLY A 93 2.60 -2.95 2.36
CA GLY A 93 1.60 -2.96 1.30
C GLY A 93 1.06 -1.56 0.98
N ASN A 94 0.75 -0.79 2.02
CA ASN A 94 0.26 0.58 1.89
C ASN A 94 1.33 1.54 1.32
N TYR A 95 2.59 1.38 1.73
CA TYR A 95 3.70 2.14 1.16
C TYR A 95 3.83 1.90 -0.35
N VAL A 96 3.80 0.65 -0.78
CA VAL A 96 3.87 0.29 -2.20
C VAL A 96 2.68 0.84 -2.98
N ALA A 97 1.46 0.80 -2.41
CA ALA A 97 0.28 1.42 -3.02
C ALA A 97 0.50 2.93 -3.26
N GLY A 98 1.01 3.63 -2.25
CA GLY A 98 1.38 5.04 -2.38
C GLY A 98 2.44 5.27 -3.45
N PHE A 99 3.50 4.44 -3.48
CA PHE A 99 4.56 4.53 -4.47
C PHE A 99 4.02 4.45 -5.91
N VAL A 100 3.13 3.49 -6.18
CA VAL A 100 2.54 3.34 -7.53
C VAL A 100 1.81 4.61 -7.95
N VAL A 101 0.92 5.14 -7.14
CA VAL A 101 0.15 6.35 -7.53
C VAL A 101 1.07 7.56 -7.71
N GLY A 102 2.09 7.71 -6.87
CA GLY A 102 3.08 8.78 -6.98
C GLY A 102 3.91 8.67 -8.27
N SER A 103 4.43 7.49 -8.60
CA SER A 103 5.25 7.26 -9.79
C SER A 103 4.47 7.39 -11.11
N HIS A 104 3.15 7.35 -11.05
CA HIS A 104 2.25 7.59 -12.17
C HIS A 104 1.72 9.04 -12.25
N GLY A 105 2.17 9.93 -11.36
CA GLY A 105 1.77 11.33 -11.38
C GLY A 105 0.31 11.58 -10.99
N VAL A 106 -0.34 10.63 -10.32
CA VAL A 106 -1.66 10.85 -9.72
C VAL A 106 -1.52 11.86 -8.59
N THR A 107 -2.42 12.83 -8.49
CA THR A 107 -2.39 13.79 -7.38
C THR A 107 -2.77 13.12 -6.06
N TRP A 108 -2.22 13.60 -4.94
CA TRP A 108 -2.52 13.02 -3.64
C TRP A 108 -4.01 13.02 -3.29
N PRO A 109 -4.80 14.11 -3.51
CA PRO A 109 -6.24 14.06 -3.26
C PRO A 109 -6.96 12.99 -4.08
N ALA A 110 -6.62 12.82 -5.35
CA ALA A 110 -7.21 11.77 -6.20
C ALA A 110 -6.83 10.37 -5.70
N ALA A 111 -5.57 10.17 -5.30
CA ALA A 111 -5.10 8.93 -4.70
C ALA A 111 -5.88 8.59 -3.41
N ARG A 112 -6.11 9.58 -2.54
CA ARG A 112 -6.90 9.39 -1.31
C ARG A 112 -8.32 8.92 -1.60
N ILE A 113 -9.01 9.56 -2.55
CA ILE A 113 -10.35 9.13 -2.98
C ILE A 113 -10.32 7.66 -3.44
N GLY A 114 -9.32 7.27 -4.22
CA GLY A 114 -9.17 5.90 -4.69
C GLY A 114 -8.94 4.89 -3.57
N PHE A 115 -8.11 5.23 -2.58
CA PHE A 115 -7.84 4.36 -1.41
C PHE A 115 -9.08 4.23 -0.52
N ASP A 116 -9.75 5.32 -0.19
CA ASP A 116 -10.97 5.32 0.62
C ASP A 116 -12.13 4.59 -0.09
N PHE A 117 -12.21 4.69 -1.43
CA PHE A 117 -13.17 3.93 -2.23
C PHE A 117 -12.90 2.42 -2.15
N LEU A 118 -11.62 2.01 -2.24
CA LEU A 118 -11.24 0.60 -2.12
C LEU A 118 -11.57 0.06 -0.73
N GLU A 119 -11.29 0.82 0.32
CA GLU A 119 -11.61 0.47 1.70
C GLU A 119 -13.12 0.33 1.90
N THR A 120 -13.91 1.31 1.43
CA THR A 120 -15.38 1.27 1.43
C THR A 120 -15.90 0.02 0.74
N LYS A 121 -15.34 -0.36 -0.42
CA LYS A 121 -15.70 -1.59 -1.13
C LYS A 121 -15.39 -2.84 -0.31
N GLN A 122 -14.23 -2.90 0.36
CA GLN A 122 -13.84 -4.02 1.21
C GLN A 122 -14.74 -4.16 2.45
N HIS A 123 -15.32 -3.06 2.90
CA HIS A 123 -16.30 -3.03 4.01
C HIS A 123 -17.77 -3.08 3.55
N ASN A 124 -18.05 -3.86 2.49
CA ASN A 124 -19.42 -4.07 1.98
C ASN A 124 -20.16 -2.76 1.64
N TRP A 125 -19.45 -1.80 1.05
CA TRP A 125 -19.97 -0.49 0.66
C TRP A 125 -20.42 0.40 1.84
N CYS A 126 -20.02 0.07 3.07
CA CYS A 126 -20.14 1.00 4.17
C CYS A 126 -19.07 2.09 4.01
N PRO A 127 -19.42 3.39 3.94
CA PRO A 127 -18.45 4.47 3.81
C PRO A 127 -17.37 4.37 4.89
N THR A 128 -16.16 4.09 4.48
CA THR A 128 -15.03 3.84 5.38
C THR A 128 -13.82 4.63 4.90
N ILE A 129 -13.18 5.32 5.83
CA ILE A 129 -11.92 6.04 5.58
C ILE A 129 -10.80 5.20 6.17
N GLU A 130 -9.73 5.01 5.39
CA GLU A 130 -8.56 4.29 5.89
C GLU A 130 -7.98 4.91 7.17
N GLY A 131 -7.55 4.05 8.09
CA GLY A 131 -6.94 4.46 9.34
C GLY A 131 -5.66 5.28 9.13
N LYS A 132 -5.33 6.16 10.10
CA LYS A 132 -4.15 7.05 10.06
C LYS A 132 -2.83 6.32 9.76
N PRO A 133 -2.54 5.13 10.32
CA PRO A 133 -1.31 4.41 10.01
C PRO A 133 -1.19 4.05 8.52
N SER A 134 -2.28 3.55 7.92
CA SER A 134 -2.36 3.24 6.49
C SER A 134 -2.12 4.49 5.64
N GLN A 135 -2.81 5.58 5.96
CA GLN A 135 -2.64 6.86 5.27
C GLN A 135 -1.21 7.39 5.35
N PHE A 136 -0.56 7.25 6.51
CA PHE A 136 0.83 7.66 6.69
C PHE A 136 1.78 6.84 5.80
N ALA A 137 1.63 5.52 5.79
CA ALA A 137 2.45 4.65 4.96
C ALA A 137 2.25 4.95 3.47
N GLN A 138 1.00 5.11 3.03
CA GLN A 138 0.68 5.50 1.65
C GLN A 138 1.30 6.84 1.27
N TYR A 139 1.22 7.83 2.15
CA TYR A 139 1.80 9.15 1.87
C TYR A 139 3.32 9.12 1.76
N LYS A 140 4.00 8.33 2.62
CA LYS A 140 5.45 8.12 2.51
C LYS A 140 5.81 7.47 1.17
N GLY A 141 5.10 6.42 0.78
CA GLY A 141 5.27 5.78 -0.52
C GLY A 141 5.00 6.73 -1.67
N TYR A 142 3.92 7.52 -1.60
CA TYR A 142 3.56 8.53 -2.59
C TYR A 142 4.71 9.54 -2.82
N LYS A 143 5.26 10.09 -1.74
CA LYS A 143 6.39 11.01 -1.85
C LYS A 143 7.61 10.38 -2.50
N GLN A 144 7.86 9.10 -2.21
CA GLN A 144 8.93 8.37 -2.87
C GLN A 144 8.61 8.14 -4.35
N GLY A 145 7.38 7.75 -4.68
CA GLY A 145 6.95 7.57 -6.07
C GLY A 145 7.11 8.84 -6.92
N LEU A 146 6.84 10.02 -6.36
CA LEU A 146 7.05 11.30 -7.06
C LEU A 146 8.49 11.50 -7.52
N LYS A 147 9.49 10.96 -6.81
CA LYS A 147 10.90 11.02 -7.23
C LYS A 147 11.20 10.08 -8.41
N HIS A 148 10.31 9.14 -8.68
CA HIS A 148 10.42 8.11 -9.73
C HIS A 148 9.33 8.25 -10.80
N ILE A 149 8.87 9.46 -11.08
CA ILE A 149 7.83 9.67 -12.10
C ILE A 149 8.34 9.21 -13.46
N SER A 150 7.64 8.24 -14.04
CA SER A 150 7.77 7.90 -15.45
C SER A 150 6.87 8.82 -16.26
N TRP A 151 7.45 9.71 -17.04
CA TRP A 151 6.69 10.62 -17.90
C TRP A 151 5.73 9.90 -18.87
N SER A 152 6.13 8.73 -19.38
CA SER A 152 5.27 7.92 -20.24
C SER A 152 4.04 7.41 -19.49
N ASN A 153 4.20 6.98 -18.23
CA ASN A 153 3.10 6.50 -17.40
C ASN A 153 2.21 7.66 -16.94
N ALA A 154 2.79 8.79 -16.56
CA ALA A 154 2.04 9.99 -16.20
C ALA A 154 1.17 10.49 -17.36
N LEU A 155 1.68 10.47 -18.60
CA LEU A 155 0.92 10.84 -19.78
C LEU A 155 -0.25 9.88 -20.05
N LYS A 156 -0.03 8.56 -19.90
CA LYS A 156 -1.09 7.56 -20.03
C LYS A 156 -2.20 7.77 -19.00
N VAL A 157 -1.86 8.06 -17.74
CA VAL A 157 -2.83 8.34 -16.69
C VAL A 157 -3.64 9.59 -17.03
N LYS A 158 -2.98 10.67 -17.48
CA LYS A 158 -3.68 11.90 -17.90
C LYS A 158 -4.62 11.67 -19.08
N LEU A 159 -4.23 10.82 -20.02
CA LEU A 159 -5.09 10.46 -21.13
C LEU A 159 -6.34 9.69 -20.66
N ILE A 160 -6.16 8.75 -19.73
CA ILE A 160 -7.29 7.99 -19.14
C ILE A 160 -8.21 8.95 -18.38
N GLU A 161 -7.68 9.84 -17.54
CA GLU A 161 -8.47 10.85 -16.83
C GLU A 161 -9.31 11.71 -17.82
N PHE A 162 -8.68 12.14 -18.91
CA PHE A 162 -9.36 12.95 -19.93
C PHE A 162 -10.48 12.19 -20.63
N VAL A 163 -10.26 10.92 -20.99
CA VAL A 163 -11.28 10.08 -21.65
C VAL A 163 -12.45 9.83 -20.72
N VAL A 164 -12.17 9.49 -19.45
CA VAL A 164 -13.21 9.26 -18.43
C VAL A 164 -14.01 10.53 -18.19
N LEU A 165 -13.35 11.68 -18.03
CA LEU A 165 -14.06 12.96 -17.85
C LEU A 165 -14.94 13.31 -19.06
N LYS A 166 -14.48 13.07 -20.29
CA LYS A 166 -15.31 13.29 -21.49
C LYS A 166 -16.52 12.37 -21.56
N SER A 167 -16.41 11.14 -21.07
CA SER A 167 -17.55 10.20 -21.08
C SER A 167 -18.61 10.51 -20.01
N LEU A 168 -18.27 11.36 -19.04
CA LEU A 168 -19.16 11.79 -17.95
C LEU A 168 -19.82 13.15 -18.21
N LEU A 169 -19.38 13.87 -19.25
CA LEU A 169 -19.98 15.14 -19.67
C LEU A 169 -21.06 14.83 -20.69
N PRO A 170 -22.28 15.40 -20.53
CA PRO A 170 -23.39 15.20 -21.46
C PRO A 170 -23.08 15.78 -22.85
#